data_22d26e34d42216aeda56ffa1ee2294d0
#
_entry.id   22d26e34d42216aeda56ffa1ee2294d0
#
_cell.length_a   1.000
_cell.length_b   1.000
_cell.length_c   1.000
_cell.angle_alpha   90.00
_cell.angle_beta   90.00
_cell.angle_gamma   90.00
#
_symmetry.space_group_name_H-M   'P 1'
#
loop_
_entity.id
_entity.type
_entity.pdbx_description
1 polymer ?
#
loop_
_entity_poly.entity_id
_entity_poly.type
_entity_poly.pdbx_seq_one_letter_code
_entity_poly.pdbx_strand_id
1 'polypeptide(L)'
;MQNFSFVWNQYDLVRGMFLARMTEITEEEADVVPDGFTNNIRWNIGHILLTQDYLLLGPEGMKCPPYYAAMFAPGTKPADWQKEGPSLEALAAELKEQHVRIKEELQSRLNDPLPKPFELGDKGTMHTYGEMMVFTLFHEGMHTGCISSLRTAIAAAK
;
A
#
# COMPACT_ATOMS: atom_id res chain seq x y z
N MET A 1 -8.04 28.85 -6.34
CA MET A 1 -7.33 27.70 -5.74
C MET A 1 -8.27 26.50 -5.82
N GLN A 2 -7.85 25.42 -6.48
CA GLN A 2 -8.65 24.19 -6.48
C GLN A 2 -8.68 23.62 -5.06
N ASN A 3 -9.86 23.23 -4.60
CA ASN A 3 -10.03 22.64 -3.27
C ASN A 3 -9.91 21.11 -3.38
N PHE A 4 -8.85 20.53 -2.87
CA PHE A 4 -8.60 19.09 -2.81
C PHE A 4 -8.99 18.44 -1.49
N SER A 5 -9.78 19.11 -0.65
CA SER A 5 -10.18 18.54 0.65
C SER A 5 -10.83 17.16 0.51
N PHE A 6 -11.55 16.92 -0.58
CA PHE A 6 -12.18 15.62 -0.84
C PHE A 6 -11.15 14.49 -1.05
N VAL A 7 -9.99 14.78 -1.65
CA VAL A 7 -8.92 13.78 -1.83
C VAL A 7 -8.37 13.36 -0.47
N TRP A 8 -8.09 14.33 0.41
CA TRP A 8 -7.61 14.07 1.76
C TRP A 8 -8.62 13.35 2.62
N ASN A 9 -9.91 13.72 2.51
CA ASN A 9 -10.99 13.00 3.19
C ASN A 9 -11.07 11.54 2.74
N GLN A 10 -10.89 11.26 1.45
CA GLN A 10 -10.84 9.88 0.95
C GLN A 10 -9.58 9.15 1.43
N TYR A 11 -8.43 9.83 1.46
CA TYR A 11 -7.20 9.25 1.98
C TYR A 11 -7.34 8.84 3.45
N ASP A 12 -7.90 9.72 4.28
CA ASP A 12 -8.17 9.43 5.69
C ASP A 12 -9.14 8.25 5.85
N LEU A 13 -10.21 8.23 5.05
CA LEU A 13 -11.22 7.18 5.08
C LEU A 13 -10.64 5.81 4.68
N VAL A 14 -9.97 5.73 3.54
CA VAL A 14 -9.42 4.48 3.00
C VAL A 14 -8.38 3.89 3.96
N ARG A 15 -7.42 4.70 4.40
CA ARG A 15 -6.40 4.26 5.36
C ARG A 15 -7.00 3.87 6.72
N GLY A 16 -7.99 4.62 7.21
CA GLY A 16 -8.69 4.30 8.47
C GLY A 16 -9.41 2.95 8.39
N MET A 17 -10.12 2.70 7.28
CA MET A 17 -10.78 1.41 7.05
C MET A 17 -9.78 0.26 6.92
N PHE A 18 -8.66 0.49 6.24
CA PHE A 18 -7.60 -0.51 6.08
C PHE A 18 -6.97 -0.89 7.42
N LEU A 19 -6.56 0.10 8.22
CA LEU A 19 -5.99 -0.12 9.55
C LEU A 19 -6.97 -0.82 10.50
N ALA A 20 -8.26 -0.48 10.44
CA ALA A 20 -9.28 -1.17 11.23
C ALA A 20 -9.38 -2.66 10.85
N ARG A 21 -9.32 -3.00 9.55
CA ARG A 21 -9.31 -4.41 9.10
C ARG A 21 -8.07 -5.17 9.55
N MET A 22 -6.92 -4.52 9.63
CA MET A 22 -5.69 -5.17 10.11
C MET A 22 -5.80 -5.68 11.54
N THR A 23 -6.62 -5.04 12.39
CA THR A 23 -6.81 -5.49 13.79
C THR A 23 -7.53 -6.84 13.91
N GLU A 24 -8.17 -7.31 12.84
CA GLU A 24 -8.87 -8.58 12.79
C GLU A 24 -8.00 -9.73 12.27
N ILE A 25 -6.75 -9.47 11.87
CA ILE A 25 -5.84 -10.44 11.25
C ILE A 25 -4.83 -10.91 12.29
N THR A 26 -4.64 -12.23 12.41
CA THR A 26 -3.58 -12.78 13.27
C THR A 26 -2.26 -12.91 12.49
N GLU A 27 -1.14 -13.00 13.22
CA GLU A 27 0.18 -13.20 12.60
C GLU A 27 0.23 -14.50 11.79
N GLU A 28 -0.38 -15.59 12.31
CA GLU A 28 -0.44 -16.86 11.60
C GLU A 28 -1.28 -16.75 10.31
N GLU A 29 -2.43 -16.07 10.36
CA GLU A 29 -3.28 -15.85 9.18
C GLU A 29 -2.53 -15.04 8.12
N ALA A 30 -1.73 -14.06 8.54
CA ALA A 30 -1.02 -13.16 7.65
C ALA A 30 0.02 -13.87 6.77
N ASP A 31 0.56 -15.01 7.21
CA ASP A 31 1.60 -15.75 6.51
C ASP A 31 1.10 -16.91 5.64
N VAL A 32 -0.19 -17.23 5.74
CA VAL A 32 -0.78 -18.32 4.91
C VAL A 32 -0.87 -17.88 3.45
N VAL A 33 -0.35 -18.71 2.56
CA VAL A 33 -0.58 -18.63 1.11
C VAL A 33 -1.59 -19.71 0.74
N PRO A 34 -2.88 -19.41 0.54
CA PRO A 34 -3.86 -20.41 0.18
C PRO A 34 -3.64 -20.97 -1.22
N ASP A 35 -4.19 -22.15 -1.51
CA ASP A 35 -4.16 -22.73 -2.84
C ASP A 35 -4.75 -21.78 -3.89
N GLY A 36 -4.06 -21.64 -5.01
CA GLY A 36 -4.45 -20.73 -6.08
C GLY A 36 -3.96 -19.28 -5.92
N PHE A 37 -3.32 -18.94 -4.80
CA PHE A 37 -2.69 -17.65 -4.58
C PHE A 37 -1.16 -17.75 -4.62
N THR A 38 -0.49 -16.65 -4.95
CA THR A 38 0.98 -16.55 -4.95
C THR A 38 1.50 -15.74 -3.78
N ASN A 39 0.65 -14.89 -3.20
CA ASN A 39 0.98 -13.96 -2.12
C ASN A 39 0.10 -14.21 -0.90
N ASN A 40 0.58 -13.78 0.25
CA ASN A 40 -0.15 -13.80 1.52
C ASN A 40 -0.65 -12.39 1.91
N ILE A 41 -1.30 -12.30 3.05
CA ILE A 41 -1.83 -11.02 3.57
C ILE A 41 -0.68 -10.07 3.92
N ARG A 42 0.38 -10.55 4.59
CA ARG A 42 1.55 -9.74 4.97
C ARG A 42 2.21 -9.10 3.75
N TRP A 43 2.34 -9.85 2.65
CA TRP A 43 2.87 -9.31 1.40
C TRP A 43 2.00 -8.16 0.87
N ASN A 44 0.68 -8.33 0.87
CA ASN A 44 -0.24 -7.28 0.38
C ASN A 44 -0.13 -6.00 1.22
N ILE A 45 -0.02 -6.11 2.55
CA ILE A 45 0.14 -4.95 3.45
C ILE A 45 1.47 -4.25 3.19
N GLY A 46 2.58 -4.99 3.13
CA GLY A 46 3.91 -4.43 2.86
C GLY A 46 4.01 -3.82 1.47
N HIS A 47 3.31 -4.40 0.48
CA HIS A 47 3.27 -3.88 -0.88
C HIS A 47 2.52 -2.54 -0.98
N ILE A 48 1.40 -2.39 -0.27
CA ILE A 48 0.70 -1.10 -0.15
C ILE A 48 1.65 -0.03 0.40
N LEU A 49 2.30 -0.33 1.52
CA LEU A 49 3.22 0.59 2.19
C LEU A 49 4.38 1.01 1.28
N LEU A 50 5.10 0.04 0.70
CA LEU A 50 6.24 0.27 -0.17
C LEU A 50 5.85 1.05 -1.43
N THR A 51 4.78 0.63 -2.09
CA THR A 51 4.34 1.22 -3.37
C THR A 51 3.88 2.65 -3.19
N GLN A 52 3.14 2.96 -2.13
CA GLN A 52 2.66 4.32 -1.89
C GLN A 52 3.82 5.28 -1.61
N ASP A 53 4.82 4.89 -0.80
CA ASP A 53 6.02 5.69 -0.60
C ASP A 53 6.76 5.95 -1.92
N TYR A 54 6.99 4.88 -2.69
CA TYR A 54 7.70 4.99 -3.96
C TYR A 54 6.99 5.93 -4.96
N LEU A 55 5.68 5.77 -5.13
CA LEU A 55 4.90 6.53 -6.11
C LEU A 55 4.73 8.00 -5.73
N LEU A 56 4.57 8.31 -4.45
CA LEU A 56 4.29 9.67 -3.97
C LEU A 56 5.53 10.45 -3.58
N LEU A 57 6.55 9.79 -3.03
CA LEU A 57 7.73 10.44 -2.49
C LEU A 57 9.01 10.13 -3.27
N GLY A 58 8.95 9.16 -4.18
CA GLY A 58 10.10 8.69 -4.94
C GLY A 58 11.12 7.93 -4.07
N PRO A 59 12.18 7.37 -4.70
CA PRO A 59 13.16 6.55 -4.00
C PRO A 59 13.86 7.26 -2.84
N GLU A 60 14.10 8.57 -2.97
CA GLU A 60 14.79 9.37 -1.95
C GLU A 60 13.88 9.76 -0.76
N GLY A 61 12.57 9.83 -0.99
CA GLY A 61 11.57 10.14 0.03
C GLY A 61 11.06 8.92 0.80
N MET A 62 11.39 7.72 0.35
CA MET A 62 10.99 6.48 1.01
C MET A 62 11.59 6.38 2.43
N LYS A 63 10.76 5.97 3.40
CA LYS A 63 11.18 5.68 4.77
C LYS A 63 11.12 4.19 5.11
N CYS A 64 10.56 3.39 4.23
CA CYS A 64 10.57 1.94 4.39
C CYS A 64 12.00 1.39 4.50
N PRO A 65 12.24 0.38 5.35
CA PRO A 65 13.53 -0.29 5.41
C PRO A 65 13.99 -0.77 4.03
N PRO A 66 15.28 -0.64 3.67
CA PRO A 66 15.76 -0.98 2.32
C PRO A 66 15.41 -2.41 1.86
N TYR A 67 15.33 -3.35 2.79
CA TYR A 67 14.99 -4.74 2.48
C TYR A 67 13.53 -4.97 2.08
N TYR A 68 12.63 -4.00 2.34
CA TYR A 68 11.23 -4.10 1.92
C TYR A 68 11.09 -4.22 0.40
N ALA A 69 11.99 -3.61 -0.36
CA ALA A 69 11.98 -3.75 -1.82
C ALA A 69 12.14 -5.22 -2.26
N ALA A 70 13.03 -5.97 -1.61
CA ALA A 70 13.23 -7.39 -1.90
C ALA A 70 12.04 -8.27 -1.47
N MET A 71 11.23 -7.81 -0.51
CA MET A 71 10.09 -8.58 0.01
C MET A 71 8.78 -8.23 -0.66
N PHE A 72 8.53 -6.94 -0.94
CA PHE A 72 7.21 -6.41 -1.25
C PHE A 72 7.10 -5.70 -2.60
N ALA A 73 8.18 -5.58 -3.38
CA ALA A 73 8.10 -4.98 -4.70
C ALA A 73 7.26 -5.84 -5.67
N PRO A 74 6.72 -5.23 -6.75
CA PRO A 74 6.04 -5.99 -7.79
C PRO A 74 6.86 -7.18 -8.28
N GLY A 75 6.25 -8.35 -8.41
CA GLY A 75 6.90 -9.59 -8.85
C GLY A 75 7.57 -10.40 -7.75
N THR A 76 7.70 -9.89 -6.52
CA THR A 76 8.15 -10.70 -5.37
C THR A 76 7.01 -11.55 -4.79
N LYS A 77 7.37 -12.55 -4.02
CA LYS A 77 6.41 -13.43 -3.32
C LYS A 77 6.99 -13.96 -2.01
N PRO A 78 6.14 -14.31 -1.02
CA PRO A 78 6.61 -14.85 0.26
C PRO A 78 7.51 -16.06 0.16
N ALA A 79 7.31 -16.92 -0.84
CA ALA A 79 8.14 -18.11 -1.06
C ALA A 79 9.64 -17.80 -1.33
N ASP A 80 9.94 -16.57 -1.76
CA ASP A 80 11.32 -16.15 -2.07
C ASP A 80 11.98 -15.40 -0.89
N TRP A 81 11.27 -15.17 0.21
CA TRP A 81 11.81 -14.44 1.35
C TRP A 81 12.94 -15.19 2.04
N GLN A 82 14.02 -14.47 2.29
CA GLN A 82 15.21 -15.01 2.97
C GLN A 82 15.17 -14.84 4.50
N LYS A 83 14.14 -14.16 5.01
CA LYS A 83 13.90 -13.91 6.43
C LYS A 83 12.41 -13.71 6.69
N GLU A 84 12.03 -13.79 7.95
CA GLU A 84 10.67 -13.45 8.37
C GLU A 84 10.29 -12.02 8.00
N GLY A 85 9.02 -11.83 7.66
CA GLY A 85 8.45 -10.50 7.41
C GLY A 85 8.33 -9.69 8.70
N PRO A 86 8.16 -8.36 8.58
CA PRO A 86 7.84 -7.51 9.72
C PRO A 86 6.50 -7.90 10.33
N SER A 87 6.34 -7.74 11.64
CA SER A 87 5.07 -8.03 12.32
C SER A 87 3.93 -7.14 11.79
N LEU A 88 2.69 -7.58 11.96
CA LEU A 88 1.52 -6.76 11.62
C LEU A 88 1.48 -5.47 12.43
N GLU A 89 1.93 -5.51 13.69
CA GLU A 89 2.05 -4.31 14.53
C GLU A 89 3.05 -3.31 13.94
N ALA A 90 4.23 -3.76 13.50
CA ALA A 90 5.22 -2.91 12.86
C ALA A 90 4.69 -2.29 11.56
N LEU A 91 4.08 -3.10 10.69
CA LEU A 91 3.47 -2.62 9.45
C LEU A 91 2.35 -1.60 9.71
N ALA A 92 1.52 -1.82 10.73
CA ALA A 92 0.46 -0.88 11.10
C ALA A 92 1.02 0.45 11.63
N ALA A 93 2.11 0.40 12.40
CA ALA A 93 2.79 1.61 12.89
C ALA A 93 3.40 2.41 11.74
N GLU A 94 4.06 1.74 10.80
CA GLU A 94 4.64 2.37 9.61
C GLU A 94 3.57 2.97 8.68
N LEU A 95 2.44 2.30 8.50
CA LEU A 95 1.30 2.81 7.72
C LEU A 95 0.68 4.07 8.34
N LYS A 96 0.60 4.14 9.67
CA LYS A 96 0.13 5.34 10.39
C LYS A 96 1.10 6.50 10.24
N GLU A 97 2.39 6.24 10.39
CA GLU A 97 3.43 7.26 10.18
C GLU A 97 3.44 7.77 8.74
N GLN A 98 3.42 6.86 7.78
CA GLN A 98 3.33 7.18 6.36
C GLN A 98 2.14 8.07 6.03
N HIS A 99 0.97 7.77 6.61
CA HIS A 99 -0.24 8.54 6.40
C HIS A 99 -0.08 10.02 6.79
N VAL A 100 0.50 10.27 7.96
CA VAL A 100 0.77 11.64 8.44
C VAL A 100 1.80 12.33 7.55
N ARG A 101 2.91 11.68 7.28
CA ARG A 101 4.03 12.22 6.49
C ARG A 101 3.61 12.60 5.07
N ILE A 102 2.87 11.74 4.38
CA ILE A 102 2.39 12.04 3.03
C ILE A 102 1.46 13.27 3.04
N LYS A 103 0.58 13.40 4.03
CA LYS A 103 -0.27 14.59 4.16
C LYS A 103 0.54 15.85 4.38
N GLU A 104 1.53 15.82 5.29
CA GLU A 104 2.39 16.96 5.56
C GLU A 104 3.19 17.40 4.33
N GLU A 105 3.73 16.45 3.57
CA GLU A 105 4.57 16.75 2.42
C GLU A 105 3.77 17.19 1.18
N LEU A 106 2.56 16.67 0.99
CA LEU A 106 1.81 16.85 -0.26
C LEU A 106 0.55 17.71 -0.15
N GLN A 107 0.14 18.16 1.06
CA GLN A 107 -1.14 18.86 1.22
C GLN A 107 -1.29 20.13 0.35
N SER A 108 -0.22 20.81 0.03
CA SER A 108 -0.21 22.00 -0.85
C SER A 108 0.27 21.70 -2.27
N ARG A 109 0.66 20.45 -2.58
CA ARG A 109 1.38 20.07 -3.79
C ARG A 109 0.59 19.17 -4.75
N LEU A 110 -0.68 18.93 -4.51
CA LEU A 110 -1.48 18.01 -5.36
C LEU A 110 -1.58 18.48 -6.83
N ASN A 111 -1.45 19.79 -7.09
CA ASN A 111 -1.37 20.33 -8.46
C ASN A 111 0.05 20.29 -9.05
N ASP A 112 1.08 20.07 -8.23
CA ASP A 112 2.44 20.07 -8.73
C ASP A 112 2.64 18.89 -9.69
N PRO A 113 3.44 19.09 -10.76
CA PRO A 113 3.78 17.98 -11.64
C PRO A 113 4.64 16.96 -10.91
N LEU A 114 4.45 15.70 -11.26
CA LEU A 114 5.41 14.65 -10.88
C LEU A 114 6.77 14.94 -11.51
N PRO A 115 7.89 14.57 -10.87
CA PRO A 115 9.24 14.71 -11.45
C PRO A 115 9.36 14.02 -12.80
N LYS A 116 8.65 12.93 -12.99
CA LYS A 116 8.47 12.20 -14.24
C LYS A 116 7.04 11.70 -14.31
N PRO A 117 6.32 11.89 -15.42
CA PRO A 117 5.01 11.28 -15.60
C PRO A 117 5.06 9.77 -15.40
N PHE A 118 4.05 9.24 -14.74
CA PHE A 118 3.93 7.79 -14.51
C PHE A 118 3.00 7.19 -15.56
N GLU A 119 3.57 6.34 -16.41
CA GLU A 119 2.85 5.68 -17.49
C GLU A 119 2.34 4.30 -17.06
N LEU A 120 1.05 4.07 -17.20
CA LEU A 120 0.40 2.77 -16.96
C LEU A 120 0.07 2.05 -18.28
N GLY A 121 1.06 2.02 -19.17
CA GLY A 121 0.92 1.45 -20.50
C GLY A 121 -0.19 2.14 -21.30
N ASP A 122 -1.07 1.36 -21.91
CA ASP A 122 -2.24 1.84 -22.68
C ASP A 122 -3.39 2.39 -21.82
N LYS A 123 -3.28 2.29 -20.50
CA LYS A 123 -4.35 2.64 -19.55
C LYS A 123 -4.36 4.12 -19.17
N GLY A 124 -3.26 4.83 -19.41
CA GLY A 124 -3.16 6.25 -19.13
C GLY A 124 -1.86 6.65 -18.44
N THR A 125 -1.73 7.96 -18.21
CA THR A 125 -0.53 8.56 -17.61
C THR A 125 -0.95 9.49 -16.49
N MET A 126 -0.31 9.42 -15.34
CA MET A 126 -0.45 10.38 -14.26
C MET A 126 0.66 11.44 -14.37
N HIS A 127 0.27 12.71 -14.30
CA HIS A 127 1.15 13.86 -14.49
C HIS A 127 1.38 14.66 -13.20
N THR A 128 0.44 14.58 -12.24
CA THR A 128 0.45 15.38 -11.01
C THR A 128 0.41 14.48 -9.76
N TYR A 129 0.84 15.04 -8.64
CA TYR A 129 0.72 14.36 -7.35
C TYR A 129 -0.74 14.05 -6.98
N GLY A 130 -1.69 14.90 -7.39
CA GLY A 130 -3.13 14.64 -7.15
C GLY A 130 -3.64 13.42 -7.91
N GLU A 131 -3.27 13.29 -9.19
CA GLU A 131 -3.61 12.10 -9.98
C GLU A 131 -2.96 10.85 -9.40
N MET A 132 -1.69 10.94 -9.00
CA MET A 132 -0.97 9.83 -8.37
C MET A 132 -1.60 9.47 -7.01
N MET A 133 -2.01 10.45 -6.21
CA MET A 133 -2.71 10.20 -4.93
C MET A 133 -4.00 9.40 -5.17
N VAL A 134 -4.83 9.80 -6.12
CA VAL A 134 -6.06 9.07 -6.46
C VAL A 134 -5.74 7.65 -6.93
N PHE A 135 -4.68 7.47 -7.72
CA PHE A 135 -4.24 6.15 -8.14
C PHE A 135 -3.79 5.28 -6.95
N THR A 136 -3.06 5.84 -5.98
CA THR A 136 -2.66 5.07 -4.79
C THR A 136 -3.83 4.68 -3.91
N LEU A 137 -4.91 5.46 -3.85
CA LEU A 137 -6.15 5.09 -3.17
C LEU A 137 -6.85 3.89 -3.84
N PHE A 138 -6.92 3.91 -5.17
CA PHE A 138 -7.41 2.76 -5.94
C PHE A 138 -6.56 1.51 -5.67
N HIS A 139 -5.24 1.65 -5.69
CA HIS A 139 -4.30 0.56 -5.44
C HIS A 139 -4.46 -0.04 -4.04
N GLU A 140 -4.57 0.78 -3.00
CA GLU A 140 -4.83 0.33 -1.63
C GLU A 140 -6.17 -0.39 -1.51
N GLY A 141 -7.23 0.13 -2.16
CA GLY A 141 -8.54 -0.52 -2.22
C GLY A 141 -8.50 -1.88 -2.92
N MET A 142 -7.75 -1.99 -4.01
CA MET A 142 -7.56 -3.26 -4.73
C MET A 142 -6.90 -4.31 -3.83
N HIS A 143 -5.80 -3.97 -3.16
CA HIS A 143 -5.13 -4.89 -2.24
C HIS A 143 -5.95 -5.20 -0.99
N THR A 144 -6.77 -4.27 -0.51
CA THR A 144 -7.75 -4.54 0.55
C THR A 144 -8.75 -5.62 0.13
N GLY A 145 -9.20 -5.59 -1.12
CA GLY A 145 -10.04 -6.64 -1.71
C GLY A 145 -9.32 -7.99 -1.81
N CYS A 146 -8.04 -7.98 -2.22
CA CYS A 146 -7.20 -9.18 -2.24
C CYS A 146 -7.07 -9.80 -0.84
N ILE A 147 -6.83 -8.99 0.20
CA ILE A 147 -6.76 -9.45 1.58
C ILE A 147 -8.07 -10.09 2.02
N SER A 148 -9.21 -9.50 1.66
CA SER A 148 -10.53 -10.07 1.97
C SER A 148 -10.72 -11.44 1.30
N SER A 149 -10.28 -11.60 0.06
CA SER A 149 -10.33 -12.87 -0.67
C SER A 149 -9.41 -13.92 -0.06
N LEU A 150 -8.18 -13.54 0.33
CA LEU A 150 -7.25 -14.42 1.04
C LEU A 150 -7.85 -14.93 2.35
N ARG A 151 -8.44 -14.05 3.17
CA ARG A 151 -9.08 -14.43 4.43
C ARG A 151 -10.23 -15.42 4.21
N THR A 152 -11.03 -15.21 3.17
CA THR A 152 -12.11 -16.14 2.81
C THR A 152 -11.55 -17.51 2.43
N ALA A 153 -10.50 -17.57 1.62
CA ALA A 153 -9.86 -18.82 1.22
C ALA A 153 -9.22 -19.56 2.41
N ILE A 154 -8.54 -18.82 3.31
CA ILE A 154 -7.96 -19.38 4.55
C ILE A 154 -9.05 -19.98 5.46
N ALA A 155 -10.17 -19.28 5.62
CA ALA A 155 -11.27 -19.76 6.45
C ALA A 155 -11.94 -21.02 5.85
N ALA A 156 -12.03 -21.12 4.52
CA ALA A 156 -12.62 -22.26 3.85
C ALA A 156 -11.73 -23.52 3.89
N ALA A 157 -10.44 -23.38 4.17
CA ALA A 157 -9.48 -24.48 4.26
C ALA A 157 -9.37 -25.09 5.68
N LYS A 158 -10.04 -24.50 6.67
CA LYS A 158 -10.13 -24.99 8.07
C LYS A 158 -11.31 -25.91 8.26
#